data_bada8bbab54b79df844f913cb2aeced7
#
_entry.id   bada8bbab54b79df844f913cb2aeced7
#
_cell.length_a   1.000
_cell.length_b   1.000
_cell.length_c   1.000
_cell.angle_alpha   90.00
_cell.angle_beta   90.00
_cell.angle_gamma   90.00
#
_symmetry.space_group_name_H-M   'P 1'
#
loop_
_entity.id
_entity.type
_entity.pdbx_description
1 polymer ?
#
loop_
_entity_poly.entity_id
_entity_poly.type
_entity_poly.pdbx_seq_one_letter_code
_entity_poly.pdbx_strand_id
1 'polypeptide(L)'
;MKILNKYLILLFIMILNLKASENLKVEPPNWWTHFDDRKLELMVYKEKIGNSKILKILDSNKEVCNSIKIIDLKKTDNENYLFIKLLLMNDLKPGTYTFNLNGPLTQNSFNYTFHGPEKERYYANGFNSSDVIYLLMPDRFSNGDSNNDFIQGLRAGTDRTKPGLRHGGDFQGIINHLDYLKELGVTAIWMTPVFINDMPEIAGGYGEHVYGAYHGYAATDFYQTDPRFGTNQKYKELVETAHEKGLKVVMDIIHNHSGDKHWWIDDPPTSDWYNSNANYKHTNYEVSVANDPYASIFDLKQLTEAPFVTEMPDLNQNNALLQRYLIQLSYWWIEYSGIDGIRMDTYPYAFKEPMAEWANSVISEFPNFSIVGEIWNNEPPLTAYWQSGFNSP
;
A
#
# COMPACT_ATOMS: atom_id res chain seq x y z
N MET A 1 26.66 8.37 42.41
CA MET A 1 26.87 7.98 41.01
C MET A 1 25.79 7.05 40.42
N LYS A 2 25.27 6.06 41.11
CA LYS A 2 24.23 5.13 40.59
C LYS A 2 22.83 5.73 40.45
N ILE A 3 22.48 6.76 41.21
CA ILE A 3 21.16 7.43 41.15
C ILE A 3 21.08 8.42 39.98
N LEU A 4 22.17 9.13 39.69
CA LEU A 4 22.24 10.08 38.59
C LEU A 4 22.09 9.43 37.19
N ASN A 5 22.64 8.21 37.03
CA ASN A 5 22.51 7.44 35.79
C ASN A 5 21.08 6.94 35.54
N LYS A 6 20.30 6.69 36.60
CA LYS A 6 18.91 6.21 36.45
C LYS A 6 17.98 7.33 35.95
N TYR A 7 18.21 8.55 36.39
CA TYR A 7 17.46 9.73 35.92
C TYR A 7 17.87 10.18 34.49
N LEU A 8 19.15 10.01 34.13
CA LEU A 8 19.60 10.26 32.75
C LEU A 8 19.02 9.25 31.76
N ILE A 9 18.92 7.98 32.12
CA ILE A 9 18.31 6.93 31.27
C ILE A 9 16.78 7.15 31.15
N LEU A 10 16.10 7.54 32.24
CA LEU A 10 14.66 7.89 32.19
C LEU A 10 14.42 9.16 31.37
N LEU A 11 15.29 10.17 31.48
CA LEU A 11 15.20 11.38 30.65
C LEU A 11 15.47 11.10 29.18
N PHE A 12 16.42 10.20 28.87
CA PHE A 12 16.72 9.79 27.50
C PHE A 12 15.60 8.91 26.87
N ILE A 13 14.97 8.05 27.67
CA ILE A 13 13.78 7.28 27.24
C ILE A 13 12.57 8.21 27.05
N MET A 14 12.41 9.23 27.91
CA MET A 14 11.35 10.24 27.77
C MET A 14 11.56 11.14 26.56
N ILE A 15 12.82 11.47 26.22
CA ILE A 15 13.16 12.26 25.02
C ILE A 15 13.01 11.42 23.73
N LEU A 16 13.26 10.11 23.75
CA LEU A 16 13.04 9.21 22.63
C LEU A 16 11.55 8.99 22.34
N ASN A 17 10.70 8.96 23.38
CA ASN A 17 9.25 8.89 23.20
C ASN A 17 8.61 10.23 22.78
N LEU A 18 9.29 11.37 22.98
CA LEU A 18 8.81 12.70 22.55
C LEU A 18 9.05 13.02 21.08
N LYS A 19 9.84 12.24 20.35
CA LYS A 19 10.15 12.49 18.92
C LYS A 19 9.26 11.77 17.90
N ALA A 20 8.42 10.86 18.31
CA ALA A 20 7.55 10.12 17.39
C ALA A 20 6.19 10.80 17.12
N SER A 21 5.83 11.90 17.80
CA SER A 21 4.47 12.45 17.74
C SER A 21 4.32 13.82 17.05
N GLU A 22 5.35 14.36 16.41
CA GLU A 22 5.28 15.75 15.91
C GLU A 22 4.76 15.91 14.48
N ASN A 23 4.75 14.90 13.64
CA ASN A 23 4.36 15.06 12.24
C ASN A 23 2.93 14.55 11.98
N LEU A 24 2.09 15.46 11.52
CA LEU A 24 0.78 15.12 10.98
C LEU A 24 0.97 14.32 9.69
N LYS A 25 0.38 13.11 9.64
CA LYS A 25 0.39 12.25 8.46
C LYS A 25 -0.97 12.35 7.76
N VAL A 26 -0.96 12.48 6.44
CA VAL A 26 -2.15 12.52 5.60
C VAL A 26 -2.00 11.49 4.51
N GLU A 27 -2.98 10.61 4.37
CA GLU A 27 -3.02 9.61 3.31
C GLU A 27 -4.37 9.64 2.57
N PRO A 28 -4.34 9.59 1.23
CA PRO A 28 -3.16 9.64 0.35
C PRO A 28 -2.36 10.94 0.52
N PRO A 29 -1.03 10.94 0.22
CA PRO A 29 -0.17 12.10 0.52
C PRO A 29 -0.41 13.31 -0.39
N ASN A 30 -0.99 13.10 -1.54
CA ASN A 30 -1.41 14.07 -2.52
C ASN A 30 -2.50 13.45 -3.41
N TRP A 31 -3.10 14.23 -4.33
CA TRP A 31 -4.15 13.72 -5.22
C TRP A 31 -4.13 14.47 -6.56
N TRP A 32 -5.00 14.05 -7.48
CA TRP A 32 -5.10 14.67 -8.81
C TRP A 32 -6.49 15.26 -9.06
N THR A 33 -6.53 16.35 -9.87
CA THR A 33 -7.75 17.09 -10.15
C THR A 33 -8.59 16.49 -11.28
N HIS A 34 -8.06 15.52 -12.01
CA HIS A 34 -8.67 15.02 -13.25
C HIS A 34 -9.37 13.67 -13.11
N PHE A 35 -9.25 12.99 -11.97
CA PHE A 35 -9.96 11.72 -11.75
C PHE A 35 -11.48 11.89 -11.95
N ASP A 36 -12.12 10.91 -12.59
CA ASP A 36 -13.57 10.85 -12.75
C ASP A 36 -14.26 10.59 -11.42
N ASP A 37 -13.65 9.78 -10.54
CA ASP A 37 -14.10 9.68 -9.15
C ASP A 37 -13.75 10.95 -8.37
N ARG A 38 -14.74 11.82 -8.25
CA ARG A 38 -14.61 13.13 -7.60
C ARG A 38 -14.63 13.06 -6.07
N LYS A 39 -14.81 11.89 -5.48
CA LYS A 39 -14.79 11.70 -4.04
C LYS A 39 -13.39 11.36 -3.57
N LEU A 40 -12.89 12.10 -2.60
CA LEU A 40 -11.62 11.85 -1.94
C LEU A 40 -11.84 11.72 -0.43
N GLU A 41 -11.31 10.66 0.17
CA GLU A 41 -11.28 10.50 1.62
C GLU A 41 -9.84 10.59 2.12
N LEU A 42 -9.54 11.60 2.93
CA LEU A 42 -8.24 11.76 3.55
C LEU A 42 -8.27 11.10 4.93
N MET A 43 -7.36 10.18 5.17
CA MET A 43 -7.03 9.71 6.50
C MET A 43 -5.96 10.63 7.09
N VAL A 44 -6.32 11.36 8.14
CA VAL A 44 -5.39 12.27 8.84
C VAL A 44 -5.07 11.66 10.19
N TYR A 45 -3.80 11.43 10.44
CA TYR A 45 -3.30 10.85 11.69
C TYR A 45 -2.40 11.83 12.43
N LYS A 46 -2.72 12.04 13.68
CA LYS A 46 -1.93 12.75 14.70
C LYS A 46 -2.61 12.56 16.04
N GLU A 47 -1.86 12.54 17.12
CA GLU A 47 -2.41 12.50 18.48
C GLU A 47 -3.55 13.53 18.65
N LYS A 48 -4.76 13.04 19.02
CA LYS A 48 -6.00 13.82 19.27
C LYS A 48 -6.57 14.62 18.08
N ILE A 49 -6.15 14.34 16.84
CA ILE A 49 -6.69 15.02 15.64
C ILE A 49 -8.20 14.84 15.47
N GLY A 50 -8.74 13.68 15.88
CA GLY A 50 -10.16 13.36 15.80
C GLY A 50 -11.07 14.34 16.54
N ASN A 51 -10.52 15.11 17.47
CA ASN A 51 -11.25 16.20 18.17
C ASN A 51 -11.26 17.52 17.40
N SER A 52 -10.62 17.59 16.26
CA SER A 52 -10.57 18.78 15.41
C SER A 52 -11.76 18.85 14.44
N LYS A 53 -12.01 20.07 13.94
CA LYS A 53 -12.95 20.37 12.85
C LYS A 53 -12.22 21.16 11.80
N ILE A 54 -12.60 21.00 10.53
CA ILE A 54 -12.08 21.89 9.49
C ILE A 54 -12.95 23.14 9.46
N LEU A 55 -12.31 24.30 9.60
CA LEU A 55 -12.97 25.61 9.55
C LEU A 55 -13.11 26.10 8.11
N LYS A 56 -12.05 25.96 7.32
CA LYS A 56 -11.99 26.42 5.93
C LYS A 56 -10.82 25.77 5.19
N ILE A 57 -10.95 25.70 3.88
CA ILE A 57 -9.88 25.32 2.97
C ILE A 57 -9.53 26.57 2.17
N LEU A 58 -8.24 26.92 2.13
CA LEU A 58 -7.73 28.09 1.41
C LEU A 58 -6.90 27.62 0.21
N ASP A 59 -7.00 28.36 -0.88
CA ASP A 59 -6.14 28.22 -2.05
C ASP A 59 -4.76 28.88 -1.85
N SER A 60 -3.93 28.87 -2.89
CA SER A 60 -2.60 29.49 -2.88
C SER A 60 -2.63 31.01 -2.67
N ASN A 61 -3.74 31.67 -2.99
CA ASN A 61 -3.94 33.11 -2.78
C ASN A 61 -4.49 33.43 -1.37
N LYS A 62 -4.67 32.39 -0.53
CA LYS A 62 -5.28 32.47 0.81
C LYS A 62 -6.77 32.84 0.76
N GLU A 63 -7.43 32.65 -0.38
CA GLU A 63 -8.86 32.78 -0.52
C GLU A 63 -9.59 31.47 -0.22
N VAL A 64 -10.86 31.57 0.20
CA VAL A 64 -11.66 30.37 0.52
C VAL A 64 -11.93 29.57 -0.76
N CYS A 65 -11.50 28.33 -0.82
CA CYS A 65 -11.71 27.43 -1.94
C CYS A 65 -13.13 26.88 -1.89
N ASN A 66 -13.92 27.15 -2.93
CA ASN A 66 -15.28 26.61 -3.11
C ASN A 66 -15.31 25.34 -3.97
N SER A 67 -14.20 25.03 -4.64
CA SER A 67 -14.08 23.84 -5.52
C SER A 67 -13.75 22.55 -4.76
N ILE A 68 -13.52 22.64 -3.44
CA ILE A 68 -13.38 21.49 -2.55
C ILE A 68 -14.47 21.57 -1.49
N LYS A 69 -15.42 20.63 -1.53
CA LYS A 69 -16.51 20.57 -0.55
C LYS A 69 -16.24 19.46 0.47
N ILE A 70 -16.32 19.79 1.75
CA ILE A 70 -16.31 18.81 2.82
C ILE A 70 -17.70 18.17 2.88
N ILE A 71 -17.78 16.87 2.59
CA ILE A 71 -19.04 16.10 2.67
C ILE A 71 -19.26 15.61 4.08
N ASP A 72 -18.18 15.11 4.72
CA ASP A 72 -18.24 14.53 6.05
C ASP A 72 -16.89 14.64 6.77
N LEU A 73 -16.94 14.68 8.09
CA LEU A 73 -15.81 14.58 9.00
C LEU A 73 -16.07 13.41 9.94
N LYS A 74 -15.58 12.23 9.57
CA LYS A 74 -15.82 11.03 10.35
C LYS A 74 -14.75 10.87 11.42
N LYS A 75 -15.19 10.92 12.65
CA LYS A 75 -14.42 10.50 13.82
C LYS A 75 -14.53 9.00 13.97
N THR A 76 -13.48 8.39 14.45
CA THR A 76 -13.45 6.98 14.80
C THR A 76 -13.47 6.80 16.31
N ASP A 77 -13.44 5.56 16.78
CA ASP A 77 -13.25 5.20 18.19
C ASP A 77 -11.81 5.51 18.66
N ASN A 78 -10.90 5.78 17.74
CA ASN A 78 -9.55 6.24 18.03
C ASN A 78 -9.44 7.76 17.78
N GLU A 79 -9.22 8.54 18.83
CA GLU A 79 -9.12 10.00 18.75
C GLU A 79 -7.89 10.52 17.97
N ASN A 80 -6.94 9.64 17.62
CA ASN A 80 -5.75 9.99 16.85
C ASN A 80 -6.01 10.04 15.34
N TYR A 81 -7.24 9.77 14.89
CA TYR A 81 -7.63 9.78 13.48
C TYR A 81 -8.78 10.74 13.20
N LEU A 82 -8.71 11.34 12.03
CA LEU A 82 -9.82 12.09 11.42
C LEU A 82 -9.90 11.71 9.95
N PHE A 83 -11.05 11.17 9.52
CA PHE A 83 -11.33 10.94 8.11
C PHE A 83 -12.12 12.10 7.54
N ILE A 84 -11.62 12.68 6.46
CA ILE A 84 -12.19 13.85 5.80
C ILE A 84 -12.71 13.44 4.44
N LYS A 85 -14.03 13.38 4.28
CA LYS A 85 -14.66 13.10 2.98
C LYS A 85 -14.84 14.38 2.20
N LEU A 86 -14.26 14.43 1.03
CA LEU A 86 -14.27 15.57 0.12
C LEU A 86 -15.01 15.23 -1.17
N LEU A 87 -15.69 16.23 -1.74
CA LEU A 87 -16.15 16.25 -3.12
C LEU A 87 -15.34 17.31 -3.87
N LEU A 88 -14.63 16.89 -4.90
CA LEU A 88 -13.83 17.74 -5.75
C LEU A 88 -14.68 18.21 -6.94
N MET A 89 -14.82 19.53 -7.08
CA MET A 89 -15.60 20.10 -8.20
C MET A 89 -14.75 20.11 -9.47
N ASN A 90 -15.43 20.16 -10.63
CA ASN A 90 -14.76 20.12 -11.95
C ASN A 90 -13.85 21.30 -12.22
N ASP A 91 -14.06 22.41 -11.53
CA ASP A 91 -13.27 23.64 -11.65
C ASP A 91 -12.06 23.70 -10.70
N LEU A 92 -11.83 22.63 -9.90
CA LEU A 92 -10.67 22.55 -9.03
C LEU A 92 -9.38 22.64 -9.84
N LYS A 93 -8.51 23.56 -9.48
CA LYS A 93 -7.22 23.77 -10.14
C LYS A 93 -6.10 23.01 -9.40
N PRO A 94 -5.08 22.55 -10.14
CA PRO A 94 -3.87 22.06 -9.52
C PRO A 94 -3.23 23.14 -8.63
N GLY A 95 -2.68 22.72 -7.48
CA GLY A 95 -2.07 23.62 -6.51
C GLY A 95 -2.06 23.06 -5.11
N THR A 96 -1.47 23.79 -4.20
CA THR A 96 -1.44 23.45 -2.77
C THR A 96 -2.52 24.24 -2.02
N TYR A 97 -3.33 23.52 -1.28
CA TYR A 97 -4.45 24.04 -0.49
C TYR A 97 -4.17 23.87 0.99
N THR A 98 -4.52 24.88 1.79
CA THR A 98 -4.34 24.86 3.24
C THR A 98 -5.66 24.52 3.94
N PHE A 99 -5.67 23.39 4.62
CA PHE A 99 -6.78 22.94 5.47
C PHE A 99 -6.60 23.52 6.87
N ASN A 100 -7.42 24.50 7.24
CA ASN A 100 -7.37 25.10 8.58
C ASN A 100 -8.24 24.28 9.55
N LEU A 101 -7.66 23.95 10.68
CA LEU A 101 -8.27 23.15 11.74
C LEU A 101 -8.61 24.03 12.95
N ASN A 102 -9.65 23.63 13.67
CA ASN A 102 -9.93 24.10 15.02
C ASN A 102 -10.03 22.88 15.95
N GLY A 103 -9.21 22.84 16.98
CA GLY A 103 -9.14 21.71 17.89
C GLY A 103 -8.01 21.86 18.92
N PRO A 104 -7.71 20.80 19.67
CA PRO A 104 -6.75 20.84 20.76
C PRO A 104 -5.28 20.91 20.31
N LEU A 105 -5.02 20.82 19.01
CA LEU A 105 -3.66 20.77 18.47
C LEU A 105 -2.99 22.14 18.44
N THR A 106 -1.67 22.16 18.63
CA THR A 106 -0.83 23.33 18.42
C THR A 106 -0.69 23.69 16.94
N GLN A 107 -0.73 22.67 16.05
CA GLN A 107 -0.74 22.86 14.61
C GLN A 107 -2.18 22.98 14.10
N ASN A 108 -2.57 24.18 13.69
CA ASN A 108 -3.94 24.52 13.30
C ASN A 108 -4.20 24.41 11.80
N SER A 109 -3.29 23.85 11.02
CA SER A 109 -3.45 23.67 9.58
C SER A 109 -2.47 22.63 9.02
N PHE A 110 -2.83 22.08 7.87
CA PHE A 110 -1.92 21.31 7.02
C PHE A 110 -2.11 21.70 5.55
N ASN A 111 -1.06 21.53 4.77
CA ASN A 111 -1.10 21.75 3.34
C ASN A 111 -1.34 20.42 2.63
N TYR A 112 -2.14 20.45 1.57
CA TYR A 112 -2.44 19.30 0.72
C TYR A 112 -2.34 19.71 -0.75
N THR A 113 -1.65 18.91 -1.56
CA THR A 113 -1.39 19.25 -2.96
C THR A 113 -2.27 18.43 -3.90
N PHE A 114 -2.95 19.13 -4.82
CA PHE A 114 -3.62 18.53 -5.95
C PHE A 114 -2.78 18.77 -7.21
N HIS A 115 -2.44 17.70 -7.91
CA HIS A 115 -1.71 17.75 -9.18
C HIS A 115 -2.68 17.83 -10.35
N GLY A 116 -2.23 18.34 -11.48
CA GLY A 116 -2.90 18.22 -12.75
C GLY A 116 -2.50 16.94 -13.50
N PRO A 117 -3.15 16.62 -14.62
CA PRO A 117 -2.72 15.53 -15.48
C PRO A 117 -1.32 15.81 -16.03
N GLU A 118 -0.47 14.80 -16.03
CA GLU A 118 0.80 14.87 -16.77
C GLU A 118 0.49 14.73 -18.28
N LYS A 119 0.88 15.70 -19.05
CA LYS A 119 0.65 15.69 -20.50
C LYS A 119 1.55 14.63 -21.17
N GLU A 120 0.98 13.93 -22.14
CA GLU A 120 1.70 13.00 -23.00
C GLU A 120 2.38 11.81 -22.27
N ARG A 121 1.91 11.47 -21.08
CA ARG A 121 2.41 10.33 -20.35
C ARG A 121 1.80 9.04 -20.89
N TYR A 122 2.67 8.07 -21.21
CA TYR A 122 2.26 6.70 -21.49
C TYR A 122 2.10 5.96 -20.14
N TYR A 123 0.89 5.55 -19.80
CA TYR A 123 0.61 4.78 -18.57
C TYR A 123 -0.76 4.10 -18.65
N ALA A 124 -0.99 3.16 -17.73
CA ALA A 124 -2.26 2.46 -17.56
C ALA A 124 -2.78 1.77 -18.84
N ASN A 125 -1.86 1.29 -19.69
CA ASN A 125 -2.23 0.70 -21.00
C ASN A 125 -2.53 -0.80 -20.94
N GLY A 126 -2.43 -1.38 -19.75
CA GLY A 126 -2.73 -2.79 -19.53
C GLY A 126 -1.74 -3.76 -20.17
N PHE A 127 -1.93 -5.03 -19.87
CA PHE A 127 -1.23 -6.14 -20.51
C PHE A 127 -2.27 -7.14 -21.04
N ASN A 128 -1.87 -7.99 -21.98
CA ASN A 128 -2.77 -8.93 -22.62
C ASN A 128 -2.03 -10.24 -23.00
N SER A 129 -2.70 -11.14 -23.72
CA SER A 129 -2.16 -12.45 -24.08
C SER A 129 -0.94 -12.42 -25.02
N SER A 130 -0.59 -11.26 -25.59
CA SER A 130 0.64 -11.10 -26.39
C SER A 130 1.86 -10.72 -25.54
N ASP A 131 1.65 -10.40 -24.26
CA ASP A 131 2.75 -9.99 -23.37
C ASP A 131 3.48 -11.19 -22.79
N VAL A 132 4.79 -11.07 -22.70
CA VAL A 132 5.69 -11.97 -21.97
C VAL A 132 6.05 -11.30 -20.66
N ILE A 133 5.43 -11.76 -19.57
CA ILE A 133 5.61 -11.17 -18.24
C ILE A 133 6.75 -11.88 -17.51
N TYR A 134 7.73 -11.10 -17.07
CA TYR A 134 8.85 -11.59 -16.26
C TYR A 134 8.63 -11.23 -14.79
N LEU A 135 8.44 -12.24 -13.94
CA LEU A 135 8.41 -12.05 -12.49
C LEU A 135 9.82 -11.74 -12.01
N LEU A 136 10.01 -10.54 -11.47
CA LEU A 136 11.26 -10.02 -10.99
C LEU A 136 11.17 -9.75 -9.48
N MET A 137 12.09 -10.31 -8.73
CA MET A 137 12.25 -10.03 -7.32
C MET A 137 13.37 -8.96 -7.16
N PRO A 138 13.04 -7.69 -6.83
CA PRO A 138 14.02 -6.60 -6.81
C PRO A 138 15.27 -6.93 -6.02
N ASP A 139 15.11 -7.42 -4.79
CA ASP A 139 16.21 -7.80 -3.89
C ASP A 139 17.22 -8.80 -4.53
N ARG A 140 16.74 -9.65 -5.46
CA ARG A 140 17.51 -10.76 -6.03
C ARG A 140 18.08 -10.49 -7.41
N PHE A 141 17.62 -9.44 -8.08
CA PHE A 141 17.94 -9.21 -9.48
C PHE A 141 19.30 -8.59 -9.67
N SER A 142 19.50 -7.36 -9.22
CA SER A 142 20.78 -6.65 -9.35
C SER A 142 20.87 -5.51 -8.34
N ASN A 143 22.03 -5.34 -7.72
CA ASN A 143 22.34 -4.20 -6.87
C ASN A 143 22.97 -3.10 -7.74
N GLY A 144 22.32 -1.95 -7.81
CA GLY A 144 22.78 -0.77 -8.53
C GLY A 144 23.26 0.36 -7.62
N ASP A 145 22.85 0.33 -6.33
CA ASP A 145 23.27 1.30 -5.32
C ASP A 145 23.54 0.62 -3.98
N SER A 146 24.78 0.31 -3.69
CA SER A 146 25.16 -0.35 -2.43
C SER A 146 24.97 0.52 -1.17
N ASN A 147 24.66 1.81 -1.30
CA ASN A 147 24.41 2.67 -0.14
C ASN A 147 23.03 2.40 0.49
N ASN A 148 22.11 1.78 -0.23
CA ASN A 148 20.79 1.44 0.27
C ASN A 148 20.67 0.01 0.84
N ASP A 149 21.74 -0.81 0.77
CA ASP A 149 21.76 -2.20 1.28
C ASP A 149 21.38 -2.32 2.77
N PHE A 150 21.64 -1.28 3.55
CA PHE A 150 21.33 -1.23 4.98
C PHE A 150 20.62 0.06 5.36
N ILE A 151 19.44 -0.08 5.95
CA ILE A 151 18.67 1.06 6.49
C ILE A 151 18.50 0.87 8.00
N GLN A 152 18.98 1.84 8.76
CA GLN A 152 18.84 1.82 10.22
C GLN A 152 17.37 1.81 10.62
N GLY A 153 17.00 0.86 11.48
CA GLY A 153 15.64 0.71 12.01
C GLY A 153 14.81 -0.38 11.32
N LEU A 154 15.25 -0.90 10.17
CA LEU A 154 14.65 -2.08 9.53
C LEU A 154 15.35 -3.37 9.98
N ARG A 155 14.56 -4.42 10.25
CA ARG A 155 15.04 -5.63 10.92
C ARG A 155 15.95 -6.54 10.08
N ALA A 156 15.72 -6.62 8.77
CA ALA A 156 16.47 -7.53 7.92
C ALA A 156 17.73 -6.90 7.35
N GLY A 157 18.86 -7.53 7.58
CA GLY A 157 20.16 -7.17 6.98
C GLY A 157 20.40 -7.85 5.63
N THR A 158 21.47 -7.41 4.94
CA THR A 158 21.93 -7.97 3.66
C THR A 158 23.06 -8.97 3.89
N ASP A 159 22.87 -10.22 3.42
CA ASP A 159 23.89 -11.26 3.45
C ASP A 159 23.70 -12.22 2.26
N ARG A 160 24.47 -12.00 1.20
CA ARG A 160 24.42 -12.79 -0.05
C ARG A 160 24.89 -14.23 0.11
N THR A 161 25.55 -14.57 1.20
CA THR A 161 25.98 -15.96 1.46
C THR A 161 24.84 -16.83 1.98
N LYS A 162 23.74 -16.21 2.42
CA LYS A 162 22.56 -16.86 2.95
C LYS A 162 21.37 -16.71 2.03
N PRO A 163 20.83 -17.78 1.44
CA PRO A 163 19.77 -17.71 0.42
C PRO A 163 18.47 -17.11 0.95
N GLY A 164 18.19 -17.21 2.24
CA GLY A 164 16.99 -16.66 2.90
C GLY A 164 17.08 -15.20 3.29
N LEU A 165 18.26 -14.57 3.26
CA LEU A 165 18.42 -13.15 3.63
C LEU A 165 18.40 -12.24 2.40
N ARG A 166 18.34 -10.94 2.64
CA ARG A 166 18.38 -9.94 1.56
C ARG A 166 19.73 -9.96 0.84
N HIS A 167 19.68 -9.71 -0.47
CA HIS A 167 20.86 -9.69 -1.34
C HIS A 167 21.21 -8.29 -1.86
N GLY A 168 20.37 -7.28 -1.56
CA GLY A 168 20.65 -5.88 -1.86
C GLY A 168 20.37 -5.47 -3.30
N GLY A 169 19.57 -6.22 -4.06
CA GLY A 169 19.06 -5.75 -5.34
C GLY A 169 18.09 -4.59 -5.17
N ASP A 170 18.03 -3.67 -6.15
CA ASP A 170 17.34 -2.39 -6.04
C ASP A 170 16.82 -1.87 -7.40
N PHE A 171 16.08 -0.75 -7.38
CA PHE A 171 15.53 -0.13 -8.60
C PHE A 171 16.62 0.33 -9.57
N GLN A 172 17.75 0.84 -9.06
CA GLN A 172 18.85 1.25 -9.93
C GLN A 172 19.46 0.05 -10.66
N GLY A 173 19.60 -1.08 -9.98
CA GLY A 173 20.05 -2.33 -10.56
C GLY A 173 19.11 -2.84 -11.66
N ILE A 174 17.79 -2.70 -11.46
CA ILE A 174 16.80 -3.04 -12.49
C ILE A 174 16.92 -2.11 -13.70
N ILE A 175 16.99 -0.79 -13.47
CA ILE A 175 17.16 0.21 -14.54
C ILE A 175 18.40 -0.11 -15.39
N ASN A 176 19.51 -0.46 -14.77
CA ASN A 176 20.76 -0.79 -15.45
C ASN A 176 20.67 -2.02 -16.36
N HIS A 177 19.65 -2.88 -16.18
CA HIS A 177 19.49 -4.15 -16.90
C HIS A 177 18.20 -4.25 -17.71
N LEU A 178 17.48 -3.14 -17.95
CA LEU A 178 16.26 -3.17 -18.76
C LEU A 178 16.52 -3.62 -20.20
N ASP A 179 17.68 -3.29 -20.77
CA ASP A 179 18.05 -3.76 -22.12
C ASP A 179 18.22 -5.29 -22.17
N TYR A 180 18.81 -5.89 -21.14
CA TYR A 180 18.88 -7.35 -21.01
C TYR A 180 17.49 -8.00 -21.01
N LEU A 181 16.54 -7.44 -20.26
CA LEU A 181 15.16 -7.97 -20.22
C LEU A 181 14.48 -7.84 -21.60
N LYS A 182 14.67 -6.71 -22.28
CA LYS A 182 14.17 -6.51 -23.63
C LYS A 182 14.78 -7.50 -24.64
N GLU A 183 16.09 -7.70 -24.60
CA GLU A 183 16.80 -8.67 -25.47
C GLU A 183 16.35 -10.11 -25.19
N LEU A 184 15.94 -10.44 -23.96
CA LEU A 184 15.36 -11.73 -23.58
C LEU A 184 13.95 -11.94 -24.18
N GLY A 185 13.31 -10.88 -24.72
CA GLY A 185 11.98 -10.92 -25.28
C GLY A 185 10.86 -10.63 -24.26
N VAL A 186 11.21 -10.12 -23.08
CA VAL A 186 10.23 -9.66 -22.08
C VAL A 186 9.51 -8.43 -22.61
N THR A 187 8.21 -8.34 -22.39
CA THR A 187 7.39 -7.16 -22.74
C THR A 187 6.75 -6.50 -21.52
N ALA A 188 6.70 -7.20 -20.38
CA ALA A 188 6.22 -6.66 -19.13
C ALA A 188 7.04 -7.19 -17.93
N ILE A 189 7.32 -6.32 -16.98
CA ILE A 189 8.01 -6.66 -15.73
C ILE A 189 6.97 -6.65 -14.61
N TRP A 190 6.83 -7.77 -13.90
CA TRP A 190 6.08 -7.87 -12.66
C TRP A 190 7.07 -7.97 -11.50
N MET A 191 7.16 -6.93 -10.69
CA MET A 191 7.99 -6.95 -9.48
C MET A 191 7.19 -7.44 -8.29
N THR A 192 7.83 -8.24 -7.39
CA THR A 192 7.27 -8.50 -6.06
C THR A 192 7.09 -7.17 -5.31
N PRO A 193 6.24 -7.11 -4.23
CA PRO A 193 5.87 -5.84 -3.62
C PRO A 193 7.06 -4.94 -3.29
N VAL A 194 6.92 -3.67 -3.63
CA VAL A 194 7.99 -2.66 -3.49
C VAL A 194 7.79 -1.72 -2.30
N PHE A 195 6.73 -1.91 -1.52
CA PHE A 195 6.42 -1.11 -0.33
C PHE A 195 7.47 -1.26 0.77
N ILE A 196 7.54 -0.29 1.69
CA ILE A 196 8.33 -0.47 2.92
C ILE A 196 7.86 -1.76 3.58
N ASN A 197 8.82 -2.64 3.83
CA ASN A 197 8.57 -3.98 4.30
C ASN A 197 9.52 -4.29 5.45
N ASP A 198 8.96 -4.66 6.58
CA ASP A 198 9.76 -5.02 7.74
C ASP A 198 9.16 -6.25 8.43
N MET A 199 9.93 -7.32 8.46
CA MET A 199 9.57 -8.61 9.03
C MET A 199 10.76 -9.17 9.78
N PRO A 200 10.58 -9.87 10.91
CA PRO A 200 11.69 -10.52 11.59
C PRO A 200 12.33 -11.60 10.70
N GLU A 201 13.60 -11.85 10.92
CA GLU A 201 14.22 -13.05 10.39
C GLU A 201 13.63 -14.28 11.08
N ILE A 202 12.88 -15.09 10.32
CA ILE A 202 12.20 -16.27 10.86
C ILE A 202 12.80 -17.56 10.31
N ALA A 203 12.75 -18.63 11.10
CA ALA A 203 13.12 -19.97 10.62
C ALA A 203 12.07 -20.46 9.60
N GLY A 204 12.50 -20.75 8.39
CA GLY A 204 11.62 -21.18 7.31
C GLY A 204 11.19 -22.64 7.38
N GLY A 205 9.99 -22.92 6.85
CA GLY A 205 9.37 -24.24 6.89
C GLY A 205 10.02 -25.34 6.03
N TYR A 206 10.97 -25.02 5.15
CA TYR A 206 11.67 -25.96 4.29
C TYR A 206 13.17 -25.98 4.56
N GLY A 207 13.55 -26.41 5.77
CA GLY A 207 14.95 -26.57 6.17
C GLY A 207 15.43 -25.56 7.20
N GLU A 208 16.72 -25.60 7.51
CA GLU A 208 17.37 -24.76 8.54
C GLU A 208 17.62 -23.29 8.09
N HIS A 209 16.94 -22.83 7.05
CA HIS A 209 17.18 -21.49 6.49
C HIS A 209 16.37 -20.43 7.24
N VAL A 210 17.03 -19.35 7.61
CA VAL A 210 16.41 -18.13 8.13
C VAL A 210 15.97 -17.28 6.95
N TYR A 211 14.71 -16.82 6.97
CA TYR A 211 14.16 -15.93 5.96
C TYR A 211 14.08 -14.49 6.50
N GLY A 212 14.67 -13.57 5.76
CA GLY A 212 14.44 -12.13 5.94
C GLY A 212 13.30 -11.63 5.04
N ALA A 213 12.90 -10.39 5.21
CA ALA A 213 11.78 -9.78 4.50
C ALA A 213 12.08 -9.39 3.03
N TYR A 214 12.89 -10.15 2.31
CA TYR A 214 13.34 -9.81 0.95
C TYR A 214 12.21 -9.86 -0.10
N HIS A 215 11.15 -10.61 0.18
CA HIS A 215 10.04 -10.85 -0.75
C HIS A 215 9.05 -9.67 -0.86
N GLY A 216 8.98 -8.77 0.13
CA GLY A 216 8.17 -7.56 0.08
C GLY A 216 6.73 -7.68 0.62
N TYR A 217 6.24 -8.89 0.97
CA TYR A 217 4.83 -9.10 1.30
C TYR A 217 4.41 -8.68 2.71
N ALA A 218 5.32 -8.28 3.61
CA ALA A 218 4.97 -7.76 4.94
C ALA A 218 5.04 -6.22 4.97
N ALA A 219 4.20 -5.56 4.18
CA ALA A 219 4.21 -4.11 4.01
C ALA A 219 3.89 -3.36 5.31
N THR A 220 4.68 -2.33 5.63
CA THR A 220 4.52 -1.50 6.82
C THR A 220 4.22 -0.03 6.53
N ASP A 221 4.26 0.37 5.25
CA ASP A 221 3.72 1.62 4.73
C ASP A 221 3.34 1.41 3.27
N PHE A 222 2.08 1.69 2.92
CA PHE A 222 1.55 1.44 1.58
C PHE A 222 1.77 2.59 0.59
N TYR A 223 2.16 3.80 1.06
CA TYR A 223 2.44 4.95 0.21
C TYR A 223 3.93 5.23 0.00
N GLN A 224 4.81 4.37 0.56
CA GLN A 224 6.25 4.51 0.44
C GLN A 224 6.88 3.23 -0.09
N THR A 225 7.80 3.38 -1.04
CA THR A 225 8.68 2.28 -1.46
C THR A 225 9.71 1.97 -0.39
N ASP A 226 10.12 0.72 -0.30
CA ASP A 226 11.19 0.29 0.61
C ASP A 226 12.49 1.05 0.28
N PRO A 227 13.05 1.78 1.22
CA PRO A 227 14.26 2.58 0.98
C PRO A 227 15.47 1.72 0.59
N ARG A 228 15.42 0.41 0.84
CA ARG A 228 16.44 -0.55 0.38
C ARG A 228 16.31 -0.87 -1.11
N PHE A 229 15.18 -0.51 -1.75
CA PHE A 229 15.02 -0.55 -3.21
C PHE A 229 15.21 0.83 -3.83
N GLY A 230 14.91 1.89 -3.09
CA GLY A 230 14.97 3.28 -3.53
C GLY A 230 13.75 4.07 -3.09
N THR A 231 13.66 5.31 -3.55
CA THR A 231 12.54 6.20 -3.23
C THR A 231 11.36 6.01 -4.19
N ASN A 232 10.17 6.54 -3.83
CA ASN A 232 9.04 6.61 -4.74
C ASN A 232 9.41 7.24 -6.09
N GLN A 233 10.23 8.31 -6.06
CA GLN A 233 10.71 8.95 -7.28
C GLN A 233 11.60 8.03 -8.12
N LYS A 234 12.44 7.20 -7.49
CA LYS A 234 13.26 6.22 -8.19
C LYS A 234 12.42 5.10 -8.80
N TYR A 235 11.33 4.71 -8.14
CA TYR A 235 10.36 3.76 -8.71
C TYR A 235 9.66 4.34 -9.93
N LYS A 236 9.20 5.60 -9.87
CA LYS A 236 8.63 6.32 -11.02
C LYS A 236 9.65 6.38 -12.18
N GLU A 237 10.90 6.74 -11.91
CA GLU A 237 11.99 6.75 -12.91
C GLU A 237 12.19 5.36 -13.55
N LEU A 238 12.12 4.28 -12.76
CA LEU A 238 12.19 2.91 -13.30
C LEU A 238 11.04 2.64 -14.27
N VAL A 239 9.81 2.99 -13.91
CA VAL A 239 8.63 2.78 -14.76
C VAL A 239 8.76 3.59 -16.06
N GLU A 240 9.13 4.86 -15.98
CA GLU A 240 9.34 5.74 -17.13
C GLU A 240 10.44 5.20 -18.07
N THR A 241 11.59 4.77 -17.50
CA THR A 241 12.69 4.20 -18.27
C THR A 241 12.30 2.85 -18.92
N ALA A 242 11.49 2.04 -18.24
CA ALA A 242 10.93 0.81 -18.81
C ALA A 242 10.04 1.11 -20.02
N HIS A 243 9.15 2.11 -19.91
CA HIS A 243 8.29 2.56 -21.00
C HIS A 243 9.07 3.08 -22.21
N GLU A 244 10.14 3.85 -22.00
CA GLU A 244 11.04 4.31 -23.09
C GLU A 244 11.65 3.13 -23.86
N LYS A 245 11.81 1.98 -23.21
CA LYS A 245 12.29 0.74 -23.84
C LYS A 245 11.19 -0.16 -24.38
N GLY A 246 9.92 0.25 -24.23
CA GLY A 246 8.74 -0.50 -24.66
C GLY A 246 8.38 -1.66 -23.73
N LEU A 247 8.81 -1.60 -22.47
CA LEU A 247 8.47 -2.56 -21.42
C LEU A 247 7.34 -2.00 -20.57
N LYS A 248 6.31 -2.79 -20.30
CA LYS A 248 5.24 -2.49 -19.34
C LYS A 248 5.68 -2.83 -17.93
N VAL A 249 5.03 -2.23 -16.93
CA VAL A 249 5.30 -2.51 -15.52
C VAL A 249 4.02 -2.90 -14.79
N VAL A 250 4.05 -4.04 -14.11
CA VAL A 250 2.98 -4.56 -13.26
C VAL A 250 3.42 -4.47 -11.81
N MET A 251 2.62 -3.79 -11.00
CA MET A 251 2.86 -3.65 -9.57
C MET A 251 2.16 -4.75 -8.78
N ASP A 252 2.86 -5.35 -7.84
CA ASP A 252 2.28 -6.28 -6.88
C ASP A 252 1.72 -5.50 -5.69
N ILE A 253 0.41 -5.62 -5.42
CA ILE A 253 -0.29 -4.92 -4.35
C ILE A 253 -0.93 -5.95 -3.40
N ILE A 254 -0.94 -5.63 -2.12
CA ILE A 254 -1.43 -6.47 -1.04
C ILE A 254 -2.61 -5.78 -0.36
N HIS A 255 -3.81 -6.33 -0.48
CA HIS A 255 -5.00 -5.82 0.21
C HIS A 255 -5.47 -6.72 1.37
N ASN A 256 -4.98 -7.95 1.42
CA ASN A 256 -5.38 -8.91 2.44
C ASN A 256 -4.80 -8.61 3.81
N HIS A 257 -3.55 -8.20 3.89
CA HIS A 257 -2.82 -8.06 5.15
C HIS A 257 -1.81 -6.91 5.13
N SER A 258 -1.30 -6.55 6.29
CA SER A 258 -0.11 -5.70 6.45
C SER A 258 1.01 -6.49 7.12
N GLY A 259 2.19 -5.89 7.25
CA GLY A 259 3.23 -6.41 8.15
C GLY A 259 2.92 -6.12 9.62
N ASP A 260 3.48 -6.92 10.54
CA ASP A 260 3.31 -6.78 11.99
C ASP A 260 3.95 -5.51 12.59
N LYS A 261 4.69 -4.74 11.76
CA LYS A 261 5.27 -3.44 12.11
C LYS A 261 4.61 -2.27 11.38
N HIS A 262 3.49 -2.51 10.72
CA HIS A 262 2.69 -1.41 10.23
C HIS A 262 2.23 -0.56 11.42
N TRP A 263 2.31 0.76 11.31
CA TRP A 263 1.95 1.68 12.39
C TRP A 263 0.50 1.56 12.88
N TRP A 264 -0.39 0.99 12.07
CA TRP A 264 -1.77 0.66 12.46
C TRP A 264 -1.87 -0.47 13.49
N ILE A 265 -0.83 -1.29 13.68
CA ILE A 265 -0.87 -2.40 14.64
C ILE A 265 -0.96 -1.86 16.07
N ASP A 266 -0.14 -0.86 16.38
CA ASP A 266 -0.09 -0.27 17.72
C ASP A 266 -1.20 0.77 17.93
N ASP A 267 -1.69 1.40 16.87
CA ASP A 267 -2.68 2.48 16.93
C ASP A 267 -3.62 2.42 15.70
N PRO A 268 -4.54 1.44 15.63
CA PRO A 268 -5.42 1.25 14.49
C PRO A 268 -6.48 2.36 14.37
N PRO A 269 -6.88 2.75 13.13
CA PRO A 269 -7.89 3.78 12.91
C PRO A 269 -9.26 3.48 13.54
N THR A 270 -9.66 2.22 13.54
CA THR A 270 -10.88 1.71 14.19
C THR A 270 -10.59 0.36 14.83
N SER A 271 -11.40 -0.02 15.83
CA SER A 271 -11.27 -1.31 16.52
C SER A 271 -11.49 -2.53 15.61
N ASP A 272 -12.15 -2.35 14.47
CA ASP A 272 -12.41 -3.36 13.44
C ASP A 272 -11.55 -3.19 12.16
N TRP A 273 -10.43 -2.47 12.25
CA TRP A 273 -9.50 -2.28 11.13
C TRP A 273 -8.83 -3.56 10.68
N TYR A 274 -8.53 -4.41 11.63
CA TYR A 274 -8.03 -5.77 11.43
C TYR A 274 -9.09 -6.79 11.84
N ASN A 275 -9.13 -7.91 11.14
CA ASN A 275 -9.87 -9.07 11.61
C ASN A 275 -9.15 -9.68 12.82
N SER A 276 -9.81 -9.67 13.97
CA SER A 276 -9.25 -10.16 15.24
C SER A 276 -10.02 -11.38 15.71
N ASN A 277 -9.81 -12.51 15.07
CA ASN A 277 -10.45 -13.75 15.52
C ASN A 277 -9.43 -14.62 16.29
N ALA A 278 -9.49 -14.56 17.63
CA ALA A 278 -8.63 -15.32 18.51
C ALA A 278 -8.72 -16.85 18.36
N ASN A 279 -9.73 -17.35 17.60
CA ASN A 279 -9.87 -18.78 17.31
C ASN A 279 -8.92 -19.27 16.21
N TYR A 280 -8.33 -18.35 15.43
CA TYR A 280 -7.48 -18.70 14.30
C TYR A 280 -6.06 -18.20 14.50
N LYS A 281 -5.11 -19.10 14.35
CA LYS A 281 -3.68 -18.75 14.37
C LYS A 281 -3.20 -18.27 12.98
N HIS A 282 -3.75 -18.84 11.93
CA HIS A 282 -3.51 -18.49 10.52
C HIS A 282 -4.66 -19.00 9.66
N THR A 283 -4.76 -18.54 8.42
CA THR A 283 -5.74 -19.03 7.44
C THR A 283 -5.58 -20.54 7.21
N ASN A 284 -6.65 -21.18 6.76
CA ASN A 284 -6.62 -22.60 6.42
C ASN A 284 -5.99 -22.89 5.04
N TYR A 285 -5.76 -21.86 4.22
CA TYR A 285 -5.27 -21.96 2.83
C TYR A 285 -6.15 -22.77 1.88
N GLU A 286 -7.37 -23.09 2.28
CA GLU A 286 -8.32 -23.92 1.51
C GLU A 286 -9.27 -23.05 0.68
N VAL A 287 -8.78 -22.47 -0.41
CA VAL A 287 -9.53 -21.53 -1.26
C VAL A 287 -10.85 -22.13 -1.78
N SER A 288 -10.92 -23.46 -1.96
CA SER A 288 -12.13 -24.18 -2.36
C SER A 288 -13.30 -24.00 -1.40
N VAL A 289 -13.05 -23.71 -0.13
CA VAL A 289 -14.09 -23.45 0.90
C VAL A 289 -15.04 -22.33 0.47
N ALA A 290 -14.53 -21.30 -0.21
CA ALA A 290 -15.35 -20.19 -0.69
C ALA A 290 -16.38 -20.58 -1.76
N ASN A 291 -16.18 -21.70 -2.44
CA ASN A 291 -17.03 -22.20 -3.52
C ASN A 291 -17.93 -23.35 -3.08
N ASP A 292 -17.67 -23.94 -1.91
CA ASP A 292 -18.42 -25.09 -1.41
C ASP A 292 -19.69 -24.61 -0.69
N PRO A 293 -20.89 -24.90 -1.23
CA PRO A 293 -22.15 -24.52 -0.59
C PRO A 293 -22.41 -25.24 0.75
N TYR A 294 -21.64 -26.27 1.06
CA TYR A 294 -21.70 -27.04 2.30
C TYR A 294 -20.54 -26.75 3.25
N ALA A 295 -19.67 -25.81 2.90
CA ALA A 295 -18.59 -25.39 3.78
C ALA A 295 -19.12 -24.90 5.12
N SER A 296 -18.40 -25.21 6.18
CA SER A 296 -18.76 -24.66 7.48
C SER A 296 -18.44 -23.16 7.55
N ILE A 297 -19.26 -22.43 8.29
CA ILE A 297 -18.99 -20.99 8.59
C ILE A 297 -17.62 -20.83 9.28
N PHE A 298 -17.19 -21.80 10.07
CA PHE A 298 -15.90 -21.80 10.73
C PHE A 298 -14.75 -21.78 9.71
N ASP A 299 -14.78 -22.69 8.72
CA ASP A 299 -13.75 -22.79 7.70
C ASP A 299 -13.73 -21.57 6.77
N LEU A 300 -14.92 -21.05 6.42
CA LEU A 300 -15.01 -19.82 5.63
C LEU A 300 -14.43 -18.61 6.36
N LYS A 301 -14.75 -18.45 7.64
CA LYS A 301 -14.16 -17.39 8.46
C LYS A 301 -12.66 -17.58 8.69
N GLN A 302 -12.20 -18.81 8.83
CA GLN A 302 -10.76 -19.06 8.92
C GLN A 302 -10.04 -18.70 7.60
N LEU A 303 -10.68 -18.88 6.46
CA LEU A 303 -10.14 -18.45 5.18
C LEU A 303 -10.00 -16.92 5.10
N THR A 304 -11.04 -16.16 5.52
CA THR A 304 -11.19 -14.72 5.21
C THR A 304 -10.99 -13.77 6.39
N GLU A 305 -10.84 -14.28 7.62
CA GLU A 305 -10.70 -13.44 8.83
C GLU A 305 -9.47 -13.84 9.67
N ALA A 306 -8.60 -14.71 9.15
CA ALA A 306 -7.42 -15.15 9.87
C ALA A 306 -6.13 -14.55 9.27
N PRO A 307 -5.10 -14.27 10.08
CA PRO A 307 -3.80 -13.84 9.56
C PRO A 307 -3.28 -14.79 8.48
N PHE A 308 -2.64 -14.28 7.44
CA PHE A 308 -2.02 -15.14 6.44
C PHE A 308 -0.89 -15.97 7.08
N VAL A 309 -0.02 -15.30 7.81
CA VAL A 309 0.91 -15.86 8.82
C VAL A 309 0.93 -14.91 10.00
N THR A 310 1.54 -15.31 11.12
CA THR A 310 1.58 -14.51 12.37
C THR A 310 2.11 -13.08 12.14
N GLU A 311 3.08 -12.91 11.24
CA GLU A 311 3.73 -11.64 10.94
C GLU A 311 2.97 -10.81 9.89
N MET A 312 1.83 -11.33 9.39
CA MET A 312 0.98 -10.71 8.37
C MET A 312 -0.48 -10.67 8.86
N PRO A 313 -0.80 -9.76 9.80
CA PRO A 313 -2.15 -9.60 10.36
C PRO A 313 -3.14 -9.19 9.28
N ASP A 314 -4.33 -9.76 9.35
CA ASP A 314 -5.37 -9.71 8.35
C ASP A 314 -6.18 -8.42 8.42
N LEU A 315 -6.31 -7.71 7.30
CA LEU A 315 -7.06 -6.46 7.17
C LEU A 315 -8.56 -6.75 6.96
N ASN A 316 -9.42 -5.97 7.57
CA ASN A 316 -10.87 -6.10 7.40
C ASN A 316 -11.40 -5.24 6.24
N GLN A 317 -11.41 -5.76 5.01
CA GLN A 317 -11.87 -5.04 3.83
C GLN A 317 -13.38 -4.70 3.88
N ASN A 318 -14.16 -5.31 4.78
CA ASN A 318 -15.55 -4.91 5.06
C ASN A 318 -15.66 -3.59 5.82
N ASN A 319 -14.57 -3.10 6.43
CA ASN A 319 -14.54 -1.76 6.98
C ASN A 319 -14.54 -0.72 5.83
N ALA A 320 -15.58 0.09 5.74
CA ALA A 320 -15.77 1.00 4.61
C ALA A 320 -14.68 2.09 4.48
N LEU A 321 -14.03 2.48 5.58
CA LEU A 321 -12.92 3.44 5.55
C LEU A 321 -11.65 2.76 4.98
N LEU A 322 -11.37 1.55 5.43
CA LEU A 322 -10.26 0.76 4.90
C LEU A 322 -10.48 0.43 3.41
N GLN A 323 -11.67 0.00 3.03
CA GLN A 323 -11.99 -0.29 1.63
C GLN A 323 -11.75 0.94 0.74
N ARG A 324 -12.23 2.11 1.17
CA ARG A 324 -11.98 3.36 0.42
C ARG A 324 -10.50 3.70 0.35
N TYR A 325 -9.76 3.51 1.43
CA TYR A 325 -8.32 3.69 1.47
C TYR A 325 -7.61 2.80 0.44
N LEU A 326 -7.96 1.52 0.37
CA LEU A 326 -7.35 0.55 -0.56
C LEU A 326 -7.66 0.87 -2.05
N ILE A 327 -8.87 1.34 -2.35
CA ILE A 327 -9.22 1.83 -3.69
C ILE A 327 -8.35 3.03 -4.06
N GLN A 328 -8.27 4.03 -3.17
CA GLN A 328 -7.47 5.25 -3.38
C GLN A 328 -5.97 4.98 -3.46
N LEU A 329 -5.47 3.98 -2.72
CA LEU A 329 -4.10 3.50 -2.79
C LEU A 329 -3.75 3.04 -4.22
N SER A 330 -4.64 2.27 -4.85
CA SER A 330 -4.43 1.78 -6.22
C SER A 330 -4.45 2.94 -7.22
N TYR A 331 -5.42 3.86 -7.13
CA TYR A 331 -5.48 5.06 -7.98
C TYR A 331 -4.20 5.88 -7.85
N TRP A 332 -3.73 6.07 -6.61
CA TRP A 332 -2.53 6.86 -6.33
C TRP A 332 -1.29 6.26 -6.98
N TRP A 333 -1.07 4.94 -6.85
CA TRP A 333 0.10 4.29 -7.45
C TRP A 333 0.03 4.26 -8.98
N ILE A 334 -1.15 4.03 -9.57
CA ILE A 334 -1.34 4.07 -11.02
C ILE A 334 -0.98 5.46 -11.54
N GLU A 335 -1.52 6.51 -10.96
CA GLU A 335 -1.29 7.87 -11.42
C GLU A 335 0.12 8.38 -11.08
N TYR A 336 0.62 8.09 -9.88
CA TYR A 336 1.95 8.54 -9.45
C TYR A 336 3.06 7.90 -10.26
N SER A 337 3.07 6.59 -10.40
CA SER A 337 4.18 5.86 -11.01
C SER A 337 3.99 5.57 -12.50
N GLY A 338 2.75 5.47 -12.97
CA GLY A 338 2.43 5.18 -14.37
C GLY A 338 2.43 3.71 -14.73
N ILE A 339 2.25 2.83 -13.76
CA ILE A 339 2.18 1.38 -13.99
C ILE A 339 1.06 0.99 -14.95
N ASP A 340 1.20 -0.16 -15.61
CA ASP A 340 0.27 -0.67 -16.62
C ASP A 340 -0.69 -1.73 -16.09
N GLY A 341 -0.38 -2.31 -14.95
CA GLY A 341 -1.22 -3.33 -14.36
C GLY A 341 -0.93 -3.55 -12.88
N ILE A 342 -1.87 -4.23 -12.23
CA ILE A 342 -1.74 -4.72 -10.86
C ILE A 342 -1.83 -6.23 -10.84
N ARG A 343 -0.88 -6.87 -10.14
CA ARG A 343 -1.08 -8.21 -9.59
C ARG A 343 -1.54 -8.06 -8.17
N MET A 344 -2.73 -8.58 -7.86
CA MET A 344 -3.27 -8.55 -6.50
C MET A 344 -2.91 -9.84 -5.76
N ASP A 345 -2.12 -9.67 -4.72
CA ASP A 345 -1.67 -10.73 -3.84
C ASP A 345 -2.82 -11.37 -3.06
N THR A 346 -2.73 -12.67 -2.81
CA THR A 346 -3.62 -13.41 -1.91
C THR A 346 -5.12 -13.10 -2.13
N TYR A 347 -5.56 -12.92 -3.39
CA TYR A 347 -6.88 -12.44 -3.77
C TYR A 347 -8.06 -13.18 -3.11
N PRO A 348 -8.04 -14.53 -2.95
CA PRO A 348 -9.16 -15.28 -2.39
C PRO A 348 -9.29 -15.21 -0.86
N TYR A 349 -8.30 -14.68 -0.18
CA TYR A 349 -8.27 -14.60 1.28
C TYR A 349 -8.96 -13.34 1.80
N ALA A 350 -9.04 -12.29 0.97
CA ALA A 350 -9.84 -11.10 1.23
C ALA A 350 -11.33 -11.33 0.94
N PHE A 351 -12.21 -10.50 1.49
CA PHE A 351 -13.64 -10.58 1.23
C PHE A 351 -13.96 -10.29 -0.24
N LYS A 352 -14.74 -11.17 -0.87
CA LYS A 352 -15.00 -11.13 -2.32
C LYS A 352 -15.69 -9.84 -2.77
N GLU A 353 -16.72 -9.39 -2.07
CA GLU A 353 -17.51 -8.23 -2.43
C GLU A 353 -16.70 -6.93 -2.40
N PRO A 354 -15.94 -6.62 -1.32
CA PRO A 354 -15.01 -5.49 -1.32
C PRO A 354 -13.95 -5.56 -2.43
N MET A 355 -13.42 -6.75 -2.72
CA MET A 355 -12.43 -6.91 -3.79
C MET A 355 -13.05 -6.69 -5.17
N ALA A 356 -14.30 -7.12 -5.38
CA ALA A 356 -15.05 -6.84 -6.60
C ALA A 356 -15.28 -5.33 -6.78
N GLU A 357 -15.69 -4.63 -5.71
CA GLU A 357 -15.87 -3.18 -5.73
C GLU A 357 -14.56 -2.45 -6.02
N TRP A 358 -13.45 -2.88 -5.40
CA TRP A 358 -12.13 -2.34 -5.70
C TRP A 358 -11.77 -2.49 -7.19
N ALA A 359 -11.87 -3.69 -7.75
CA ALA A 359 -11.52 -3.93 -9.15
C ALA A 359 -12.41 -3.13 -10.11
N ASN A 360 -13.74 -3.09 -9.86
CA ASN A 360 -14.67 -2.29 -10.64
C ASN A 360 -14.32 -0.79 -10.57
N SER A 361 -13.93 -0.29 -9.39
CA SER A 361 -13.52 1.10 -9.21
C SER A 361 -12.26 1.42 -10.02
N VAL A 362 -11.24 0.55 -9.96
CA VAL A 362 -9.99 0.73 -10.72
C VAL A 362 -10.25 0.73 -12.23
N ILE A 363 -11.00 -0.26 -12.75
CA ILE A 363 -11.28 -0.36 -14.19
C ILE A 363 -12.18 0.78 -14.66
N SER A 364 -13.10 1.28 -13.82
CA SER A 364 -13.94 2.43 -14.17
C SER A 364 -13.11 3.71 -14.31
N GLU A 365 -12.12 3.93 -13.45
CA GLU A 365 -11.23 5.10 -13.52
C GLU A 365 -10.17 4.95 -14.62
N PHE A 366 -9.67 3.72 -14.83
CA PHE A 366 -8.63 3.40 -15.81
C PHE A 366 -9.09 2.27 -16.75
N PRO A 367 -9.90 2.56 -17.78
CA PRO A 367 -10.58 1.51 -18.59
C PRO A 367 -9.65 0.56 -19.36
N ASN A 368 -8.41 0.96 -19.61
CA ASN A 368 -7.41 0.12 -20.31
C ASN A 368 -6.49 -0.64 -19.35
N PHE A 369 -6.63 -0.43 -18.05
CA PHE A 369 -5.75 -1.03 -17.04
C PHE A 369 -6.03 -2.53 -16.87
N SER A 370 -5.00 -3.30 -16.57
CA SER A 370 -5.15 -4.75 -16.35
C SER A 370 -4.92 -5.13 -14.90
N ILE A 371 -5.77 -6.03 -14.41
CA ILE A 371 -5.66 -6.62 -13.07
C ILE A 371 -5.57 -8.13 -13.21
N VAL A 372 -4.65 -8.75 -12.48
CA VAL A 372 -4.58 -10.19 -12.28
C VAL A 372 -4.55 -10.52 -10.79
N GLY A 373 -5.49 -11.34 -10.32
CA GLY A 373 -5.52 -11.84 -8.94
C GLY A 373 -4.73 -13.12 -8.79
N GLU A 374 -3.99 -13.26 -7.70
CA GLU A 374 -3.38 -14.55 -7.35
C GLU A 374 -4.44 -15.48 -6.77
N ILE A 375 -4.73 -16.56 -7.47
CA ILE A 375 -5.69 -17.58 -7.03
C ILE A 375 -5.05 -18.96 -7.18
N TRP A 376 -4.67 -19.56 -6.07
CA TRP A 376 -4.08 -20.91 -6.06
C TRP A 376 -5.20 -21.96 -6.02
N ASN A 377 -5.68 -22.33 -7.21
CA ASN A 377 -6.64 -23.39 -7.39
C ASN A 377 -6.34 -24.15 -8.69
N ASN A 378 -6.35 -25.46 -8.63
CA ASN A 378 -6.07 -26.32 -9.78
C ASN A 378 -7.28 -26.48 -10.72
N GLU A 379 -8.46 -26.03 -10.31
CA GLU A 379 -9.71 -26.19 -11.06
C GLU A 379 -10.11 -24.84 -11.70
N PRO A 380 -10.01 -24.70 -13.03
CA PRO A 380 -10.36 -23.46 -13.72
C PRO A 380 -11.75 -22.90 -13.40
N PRO A 381 -12.82 -23.71 -13.26
CA PRO A 381 -14.13 -23.19 -12.88
C PRO A 381 -14.14 -22.54 -11.49
N LEU A 382 -13.36 -23.07 -10.54
CA LEU A 382 -13.25 -22.49 -9.20
C LEU A 382 -12.42 -21.20 -9.21
N THR A 383 -11.38 -21.13 -10.04
CA THR A 383 -10.65 -19.88 -10.27
C THR A 383 -11.56 -18.80 -10.88
N ALA A 384 -12.38 -19.16 -11.87
CA ALA A 384 -13.33 -18.25 -12.51
C ALA A 384 -14.42 -17.72 -11.56
N TYR A 385 -14.70 -18.38 -10.44
CA TYR A 385 -15.63 -17.89 -9.42
C TYR A 385 -15.24 -16.48 -8.93
N TRP A 386 -13.95 -16.22 -8.79
CA TRP A 386 -13.45 -14.93 -8.30
C TRP A 386 -13.58 -13.81 -9.33
N GLN A 387 -13.75 -14.16 -10.61
CA GLN A 387 -14.06 -13.22 -11.68
C GLN A 387 -15.56 -12.91 -11.79
N SER A 388 -16.42 -13.72 -11.17
CA SER A 388 -17.87 -13.48 -11.18
C SER A 388 -18.22 -12.21 -10.39
N GLY A 389 -18.96 -11.30 -11.00
CA GLY A 389 -19.28 -9.98 -10.42
C GLY A 389 -18.35 -8.87 -10.86
N PHE A 390 -17.29 -9.18 -11.61
CA PHE A 390 -16.49 -8.18 -12.31
C PHE A 390 -17.05 -7.97 -13.71
N ASN A 391 -17.17 -6.72 -14.13
CA ASN A 391 -17.28 -6.36 -15.55
C ASN A 391 -15.84 -6.29 -16.13
N SER A 392 -15.02 -7.26 -15.81
CA SER A 392 -13.67 -7.34 -16.33
C SER A 392 -13.70 -8.01 -17.70
N PRO A 393 -12.92 -7.49 -18.65
CA PRO A 393 -12.64 -8.17 -19.91
C PRO A 393 -11.90 -9.49 -19.71
#